data_af0db9e1c763e2245db6b5eea8b4aac9
#
_entry.id   af0db9e1c763e2245db6b5eea8b4aac9
#
_cell.length_a   1.000
_cell.length_b   1.000
_cell.length_c   1.000
_cell.angle_alpha   90.00
_cell.angle_beta   90.00
_cell.angle_gamma   90.00
#
_symmetry.space_group_name_H-M   'P 1'
#
loop_
_entity.id
_entity.type
_entity.pdbx_description
1 polymer ?
#
loop_
_entity_poly.entity_id
_entity_poly.type
_entity_poly.pdbx_seq_one_letter_code
_entity_poly.pdbx_strand_id
1 'polypeptide(L)'
;MGVQRISIEGTKVKMEVTIELSRSMLTSEENIKQSLNETGCMVTEAALKYLDTDGSAIESAGAVMRTKGEQPKAYQTPYGEVVVHRHVYQRSGGGKTYCPLEREARIIMTSTPLFAKQVSSKLAYGSAREVQRDLAENHSPLVAVSYIQRLCEAVASIIETKEESWNYVPPKMDVEIHSVAIGLDGTCMLLCDNGWREAMVGTLAPL
;
A
#
# COMPACT_ATOMS: atom_id res chain seq x y z
N MET A 1 2.43 -3.03 -28.80
CA MET A 1 3.21 -2.72 -27.60
C MET A 1 3.27 -3.95 -26.75
N GLY A 2 4.40 -4.32 -26.18
CA GLY A 2 4.49 -5.50 -25.35
C GLY A 2 5.78 -5.57 -24.56
N VAL A 3 5.67 -5.98 -23.30
CA VAL A 3 6.81 -6.47 -22.53
C VAL A 3 7.12 -7.88 -23.04
N GLN A 4 8.28 -8.08 -23.67
CA GLN A 4 8.53 -9.32 -24.43
C GLN A 4 9.30 -10.38 -23.66
N ARG A 5 9.98 -10.07 -22.58
CA ARG A 5 10.78 -11.06 -21.87
C ARG A 5 10.97 -10.72 -20.40
N ILE A 6 10.62 -11.67 -19.53
CA ILE A 6 10.96 -11.62 -18.11
C ILE A 6 11.92 -12.78 -17.83
N SER A 7 13.06 -12.48 -17.23
CA SER A 7 13.90 -13.49 -16.59
C SER A 7 14.13 -13.14 -15.14
N ILE A 8 14.02 -14.13 -14.25
CA ILE A 8 14.22 -13.95 -12.81
C ILE A 8 15.48 -14.73 -12.44
N GLU A 9 16.48 -14.02 -11.91
CA GLU A 9 17.74 -14.59 -11.44
C GLU A 9 17.92 -14.21 -9.96
N GLY A 10 17.58 -15.12 -9.05
CA GLY A 10 17.58 -14.85 -7.62
C GLY A 10 16.59 -13.72 -7.27
N THR A 11 17.08 -12.60 -6.75
CA THR A 11 16.29 -11.41 -6.40
C THR A 11 16.20 -10.38 -7.53
N LYS A 12 16.78 -10.67 -8.69
CA LYS A 12 16.83 -9.73 -9.81
C LYS A 12 15.83 -10.10 -10.88
N VAL A 13 15.05 -9.13 -11.32
CA VAL A 13 14.12 -9.26 -12.46
C VAL A 13 14.70 -8.45 -13.61
N LYS A 14 14.90 -9.10 -14.75
CA LYS A 14 15.32 -8.43 -16.00
C LYS A 14 14.14 -8.41 -16.95
N MET A 15 13.88 -7.26 -17.56
CA MET A 15 12.78 -7.08 -18.51
C MET A 15 13.26 -6.34 -19.74
N GLU A 16 12.67 -6.68 -20.87
CA GLU A 16 12.84 -5.95 -22.13
C GLU A 16 11.51 -5.31 -22.49
N VAL A 17 11.52 -3.99 -22.67
CA VAL A 17 10.33 -3.19 -22.97
C VAL A 17 10.51 -2.51 -24.32
N THR A 18 9.57 -2.74 -25.24
CA THR A 18 9.53 -2.06 -26.54
C THR A 18 8.42 -1.03 -26.54
N ILE A 19 8.77 0.24 -26.77
CA ILE A 19 7.83 1.37 -26.78
C ILE A 19 7.80 1.97 -28.19
N GLU A 20 6.60 2.10 -28.74
CA GLU A 20 6.38 2.81 -30.02
C GLU A 20 6.30 4.31 -29.77
N LEU A 21 7.14 5.07 -30.45
CA LEU A 21 7.10 6.53 -30.45
C LEU A 21 6.19 7.03 -31.57
N SER A 22 5.43 8.06 -31.27
CA SER A 22 4.56 8.78 -32.21
C SER A 22 5.23 10.10 -32.65
N ARG A 23 4.72 10.69 -33.71
CA ARG A 23 5.07 12.08 -34.10
C ARG A 23 4.45 13.12 -33.14
N SER A 24 3.45 12.73 -32.35
CA SER A 24 2.89 13.52 -31.27
C SER A 24 3.63 13.20 -29.97
N MET A 25 4.19 14.20 -29.30
CA MET A 25 4.87 14.01 -28.03
C MET A 25 3.89 13.52 -26.95
N LEU A 26 2.68 14.08 -26.90
CA LEU A 26 1.64 13.64 -25.96
C LEU A 26 1.34 12.14 -26.10
N THR A 27 1.13 11.66 -27.33
CA THR A 27 0.88 10.25 -27.58
C THR A 27 2.09 9.37 -27.22
N SER A 28 3.30 9.87 -27.44
CA SER A 28 4.52 9.16 -27.04
C SER A 28 4.64 9.06 -25.52
N GLU A 29 4.32 10.11 -24.78
CA GLU A 29 4.31 10.12 -23.30
C GLU A 29 3.24 9.19 -22.74
N GLU A 30 2.04 9.16 -23.33
CA GLU A 30 0.98 8.20 -22.97
C GLU A 30 1.43 6.75 -23.17
N ASN A 31 2.08 6.46 -24.30
CA ASN A 31 2.62 5.14 -24.61
C ASN A 31 3.71 4.73 -23.63
N ILE A 32 4.61 5.64 -23.29
CA ILE A 32 5.69 5.43 -22.30
C ILE A 32 5.06 5.12 -20.92
N LYS A 33 4.12 5.96 -20.47
CA LYS A 33 3.43 5.79 -19.19
C LYS A 33 2.74 4.43 -19.12
N GLN A 34 1.98 4.07 -20.15
CA GLN A 34 1.30 2.77 -20.20
C GLN A 34 2.28 1.61 -20.11
N SER A 35 3.36 1.63 -20.92
CA SER A 35 4.37 0.57 -20.95
C SER A 35 5.10 0.43 -19.61
N LEU A 36 5.39 1.55 -18.93
CA LEU A 36 5.99 1.54 -17.61
C LEU A 36 5.04 0.98 -16.54
N ASN A 37 3.75 1.30 -16.62
CA ASN A 37 2.75 0.74 -15.72
C ASN A 37 2.58 -0.77 -15.93
N GLU A 38 2.48 -1.24 -17.17
CA GLU A 38 2.44 -2.67 -17.50
C GLU A 38 3.68 -3.40 -16.95
N THR A 39 4.86 -2.81 -17.16
CA THR A 39 6.13 -3.30 -16.61
C THR A 39 6.08 -3.36 -15.09
N GLY A 40 5.62 -2.29 -14.45
CA GLY A 40 5.47 -2.20 -12.99
C GLY A 40 4.53 -3.27 -12.43
N CYS A 41 3.40 -3.53 -13.10
CA CYS A 41 2.48 -4.61 -12.72
C CYS A 41 3.17 -5.99 -12.78
N MET A 42 3.88 -6.29 -13.87
CA MET A 42 4.55 -7.58 -14.05
C MET A 42 5.67 -7.80 -13.02
N VAL A 43 6.48 -6.76 -12.74
CA VAL A 43 7.51 -6.84 -11.69
C VAL A 43 6.90 -7.00 -10.31
N THR A 44 5.78 -6.30 -10.04
CA THR A 44 5.08 -6.42 -8.75
C THR A 44 4.47 -7.81 -8.58
N GLU A 45 3.90 -8.39 -9.63
CA GLU A 45 3.43 -9.78 -9.61
C GLU A 45 4.57 -10.74 -9.28
N ALA A 46 5.72 -10.60 -9.96
CA ALA A 46 6.91 -11.41 -9.70
C ALA A 46 7.43 -11.24 -8.26
N ALA A 47 7.45 -9.99 -7.74
CA ALA A 47 7.85 -9.71 -6.38
C ALA A 47 6.90 -10.31 -5.34
N LEU A 48 5.60 -10.27 -5.58
CA LEU A 48 4.61 -10.91 -4.71
C LEU A 48 4.78 -12.44 -4.73
N LYS A 49 4.95 -13.04 -5.91
CA LYS A 49 5.21 -14.48 -6.03
C LYS A 49 6.50 -14.91 -5.32
N TYR A 50 7.53 -14.08 -5.33
CA TYR A 50 8.78 -14.36 -4.61
C TYR A 50 8.60 -14.44 -3.09
N LEU A 51 7.57 -13.79 -2.55
CA LEU A 51 7.21 -13.83 -1.12
C LEU A 51 6.24 -14.97 -0.78
N ASP A 52 5.79 -15.73 -1.77
CA ASP A 52 4.91 -16.87 -1.53
C ASP A 52 5.71 -18.11 -1.08
N THR A 53 5.00 -19.07 -0.55
CA THR A 53 5.55 -20.35 -0.10
C THR A 53 5.54 -21.39 -1.23
N ASP A 54 6.18 -22.51 -0.99
CA ASP A 54 6.18 -23.67 -1.88
C ASP A 54 4.95 -24.58 -1.74
N GLY A 55 3.98 -24.22 -0.90
CA GLY A 55 2.79 -25.00 -0.61
C GLY A 55 2.99 -26.14 0.41
N SER A 56 4.18 -26.29 0.98
CA SER A 56 4.42 -27.22 2.07
C SER A 56 3.69 -26.79 3.34
N ALA A 57 3.44 -27.73 4.27
CA ALA A 57 2.81 -27.39 5.56
C ALA A 57 3.68 -26.40 6.35
N ILE A 58 3.04 -25.42 6.96
CA ILE A 58 3.70 -24.38 7.74
C ILE A 58 3.23 -24.42 9.20
N GLU A 59 4.07 -23.95 10.11
CA GLU A 59 3.69 -23.69 11.50
C GLU A 59 3.39 -22.20 11.68
N SER A 60 2.20 -21.88 12.19
CA SER A 60 1.80 -20.52 12.48
C SER A 60 0.97 -20.46 13.75
N ALA A 61 1.33 -19.55 14.67
CA ALA A 61 0.68 -19.38 15.97
C ALA A 61 0.51 -20.69 16.75
N GLY A 62 1.57 -21.52 16.77
CA GLY A 62 1.61 -22.80 17.52
C GLY A 62 0.70 -23.89 16.92
N ALA A 63 0.28 -23.77 15.68
CA ALA A 63 -0.52 -24.77 14.99
C ALA A 63 0.01 -25.07 13.59
N VAL A 64 -0.04 -26.36 13.21
CA VAL A 64 0.29 -26.77 11.85
C VAL A 64 -0.87 -26.42 10.92
N MET A 65 -0.56 -25.66 9.88
CA MET A 65 -1.49 -25.28 8.82
C MET A 65 -1.13 -25.99 7.51
N ARG A 66 -2.15 -26.46 6.83
CA ARG A 66 -1.99 -27.15 5.53
C ARG A 66 -2.50 -26.27 4.40
N THR A 67 -1.84 -26.35 3.27
CA THR A 67 -2.27 -25.63 2.08
C THR A 67 -3.63 -26.10 1.59
N LYS A 68 -4.42 -25.17 1.08
CA LYS A 68 -5.65 -25.38 0.32
C LYS A 68 -5.41 -25.22 -1.19
N GLY A 69 -4.14 -25.18 -1.59
CA GLY A 69 -3.72 -24.91 -2.95
C GLY A 69 -3.57 -23.43 -3.25
N GLU A 70 -3.23 -23.15 -4.49
CA GLU A 70 -3.13 -21.78 -5.00
C GLU A 70 -4.51 -21.22 -5.31
N GLN A 71 -4.72 -19.97 -4.91
CA GLN A 71 -5.94 -19.21 -5.20
C GLN A 71 -5.59 -17.85 -5.78
N PRO A 72 -6.24 -17.44 -6.89
CA PRO A 72 -6.04 -16.11 -7.45
C PRO A 72 -6.62 -15.05 -6.53
N LYS A 73 -5.90 -13.93 -6.42
CA LYS A 73 -6.39 -12.72 -5.77
C LYS A 73 -5.83 -11.49 -6.44
N ALA A 74 -6.70 -10.49 -6.63
CA ALA A 74 -6.32 -9.20 -7.16
C ALA A 74 -5.77 -8.29 -6.05
N TYR A 75 -4.68 -7.59 -6.37
CA TYR A 75 -4.05 -6.59 -5.51
C TYR A 75 -3.91 -5.26 -6.24
N GLN A 76 -4.21 -4.18 -5.53
CA GLN A 76 -4.01 -2.82 -6.03
C GLN A 76 -2.56 -2.38 -5.79
N THR A 77 -1.93 -1.90 -6.84
CA THR A 77 -0.53 -1.44 -6.83
C THR A 77 -0.42 -0.02 -7.38
N PRO A 78 0.71 0.68 -7.20
CA PRO A 78 0.92 1.99 -7.83
C PRO A 78 0.82 1.99 -9.35
N TYR A 79 0.97 0.84 -9.97
CA TYR A 79 1.04 0.68 -11.42
C TYR A 79 -0.26 0.19 -12.05
N GLY A 80 -1.15 -0.39 -11.24
CA GLY A 80 -2.40 -1.00 -11.67
C GLY A 80 -2.79 -2.18 -10.79
N GLU A 81 -3.83 -2.89 -11.19
CA GLU A 81 -4.25 -4.12 -10.54
C GLU A 81 -3.41 -5.31 -11.05
N VAL A 82 -2.97 -6.15 -10.14
CA VAL A 82 -2.27 -7.41 -10.44
C VAL A 82 -3.00 -8.58 -9.82
N VAL A 83 -3.12 -9.69 -10.57
CA VAL A 83 -3.71 -10.93 -10.07
C VAL A 83 -2.60 -11.93 -9.79
N VAL A 84 -2.49 -12.36 -8.54
CA VAL A 84 -1.46 -13.31 -8.10
C VAL A 84 -2.13 -14.60 -7.65
N HIS A 85 -1.67 -15.73 -8.18
CA HIS A 85 -1.96 -17.05 -7.64
C HIS A 85 -1.06 -17.28 -6.44
N ARG A 86 -1.64 -17.49 -5.27
CA ARG A 86 -0.94 -17.57 -3.99
C ARG A 86 -1.43 -18.72 -3.14
N HIS A 87 -0.56 -19.30 -2.34
CA HIS A 87 -0.91 -20.38 -1.43
C HIS A 87 -1.74 -19.87 -0.25
N VAL A 88 -2.84 -20.56 0.01
CA VAL A 88 -3.74 -20.28 1.12
C VAL A 88 -3.73 -21.47 2.07
N TYR A 89 -3.63 -21.20 3.36
CA TYR A 89 -3.51 -22.19 4.41
C TYR A 89 -4.72 -22.18 5.34
N GLN A 90 -4.99 -23.35 5.94
CA GLN A 90 -6.03 -23.51 6.93
C GLN A 90 -5.64 -24.61 7.94
N ARG A 91 -6.08 -24.49 9.18
CA ARG A 91 -5.95 -25.57 10.18
C ARG A 91 -6.78 -26.78 9.75
N SER A 92 -6.39 -27.99 10.14
CA SER A 92 -7.12 -29.24 9.84
C SER A 92 -8.56 -29.24 10.39
N GLY A 93 -8.81 -28.55 11.49
CA GLY A 93 -10.16 -28.35 12.07
C GLY A 93 -10.99 -27.23 11.44
N GLY A 94 -10.54 -26.62 10.33
CA GLY A 94 -11.22 -25.49 9.71
C GLY A 94 -10.88 -24.13 10.35
N GLY A 95 -11.75 -23.14 10.17
CA GLY A 95 -11.56 -21.77 10.67
C GLY A 95 -11.06 -20.80 9.60
N LYS A 96 -10.48 -19.67 10.02
CA LYS A 96 -9.99 -18.62 9.12
C LYS A 96 -8.82 -19.14 8.27
N THR A 97 -8.81 -18.73 7.02
CA THR A 97 -7.67 -18.96 6.12
C THR A 97 -6.53 -17.99 6.45
N TYR A 98 -5.31 -18.40 6.15
CA TYR A 98 -4.09 -17.63 6.33
C TYR A 98 -3.29 -17.64 5.03
N CYS A 99 -2.75 -16.50 4.65
CA CYS A 99 -1.90 -16.36 3.48
C CYS A 99 -0.55 -15.75 3.91
N PRO A 100 0.54 -16.53 3.92
CA PRO A 100 1.87 -16.05 4.28
C PRO A 100 2.32 -14.86 3.43
N LEU A 101 2.13 -14.94 2.11
CA LEU A 101 2.46 -13.86 1.18
C LEU A 101 1.87 -12.52 1.62
N GLU A 102 0.58 -12.48 1.98
CA GLU A 102 -0.07 -11.22 2.37
C GLU A 102 0.55 -10.61 3.64
N ARG A 103 0.98 -11.47 4.56
CA ARG A 103 1.67 -11.03 5.78
C ARG A 103 3.07 -10.52 5.48
N GLU A 104 3.86 -11.28 4.72
CA GLU A 104 5.24 -10.92 4.37
C GLU A 104 5.29 -9.66 3.51
N ALA A 105 4.40 -9.54 2.53
CA ALA A 105 4.23 -8.36 1.69
C ALA A 105 3.58 -7.18 2.41
N ARG A 106 3.12 -7.34 3.67
CA ARG A 106 2.39 -6.33 4.45
C ARG A 106 1.20 -5.75 3.70
N ILE A 107 0.43 -6.61 3.06
CA ILE A 107 -0.77 -6.21 2.32
C ILE A 107 -1.80 -5.63 3.28
N ILE A 108 -2.33 -4.46 2.95
CA ILE A 108 -3.41 -3.81 3.69
C ILE A 108 -4.69 -3.92 2.86
N MET A 109 -5.67 -4.68 3.33
CA MET A 109 -6.86 -5.09 2.56
C MET A 109 -6.45 -5.89 1.30
N THR A 110 -6.43 -5.23 0.15
CA THR A 110 -5.92 -5.75 -1.13
C THR A 110 -4.87 -4.82 -1.75
N SER A 111 -4.25 -3.97 -0.94
CA SER A 111 -3.34 -2.92 -1.38
C SER A 111 -1.90 -3.26 -1.01
N THR A 112 -0.98 -3.06 -1.94
CA THR A 112 0.46 -3.09 -1.62
C THR A 112 0.83 -1.90 -0.73
N PRO A 113 1.88 -2.00 0.10
CA PRO A 113 2.23 -0.95 1.07
C PRO A 113 2.46 0.43 0.43
N LEU A 114 3.11 0.48 -0.73
CA LEU A 114 3.37 1.74 -1.41
C LEU A 114 2.08 2.38 -1.94
N PHE A 115 1.16 1.58 -2.47
CA PHE A 115 -0.13 2.08 -2.92
C PHE A 115 -0.96 2.60 -1.74
N ALA A 116 -1.01 1.85 -0.63
CA ALA A 116 -1.69 2.29 0.59
C ALA A 116 -1.12 3.62 1.11
N LYS A 117 0.21 3.76 1.13
CA LYS A 117 0.90 5.01 1.50
C LYS A 117 0.50 6.17 0.58
N GLN A 118 0.52 5.96 -0.75
CA GLN A 118 0.16 6.99 -1.73
C GLN A 118 -1.28 7.46 -1.56
N VAL A 119 -2.23 6.52 -1.43
CA VAL A 119 -3.66 6.82 -1.26
C VAL A 119 -3.89 7.59 0.04
N SER A 120 -3.33 7.14 1.16
CA SER A 120 -3.50 7.80 2.46
C SER A 120 -2.87 9.19 2.48
N SER A 121 -1.67 9.35 1.90
CA SER A 121 -1.02 10.66 1.79
C SER A 121 -1.84 11.64 0.95
N LYS A 122 -2.41 11.20 -0.18
CA LYS A 122 -3.25 12.05 -1.03
C LYS A 122 -4.57 12.43 -0.35
N LEU A 123 -5.18 11.49 0.41
CA LEU A 123 -6.42 11.77 1.14
C LEU A 123 -6.22 12.80 2.26
N ALA A 124 -5.01 12.92 2.82
CA ALA A 124 -4.70 13.93 3.82
C ALA A 124 -4.80 15.37 3.29
N TYR A 125 -4.74 15.57 1.97
CA TYR A 125 -4.77 16.89 1.34
C TYR A 125 -6.02 17.14 0.50
N GLY A 126 -6.90 16.14 0.31
CA GLY A 126 -8.06 16.27 -0.55
C GLY A 126 -9.17 15.27 -0.24
N SER A 127 -10.25 15.35 -0.98
CA SER A 127 -11.36 14.41 -0.85
C SER A 127 -11.07 13.07 -1.55
N ALA A 128 -11.77 12.02 -1.15
CA ALA A 128 -11.62 10.70 -1.77
C ALA A 128 -11.99 10.69 -3.29
N ARG A 129 -12.83 11.62 -3.74
CA ARG A 129 -13.14 11.79 -5.17
C ARG A 129 -11.97 12.43 -5.94
N GLU A 130 -11.27 13.39 -5.32
CA GLU A 130 -10.07 13.99 -5.90
C GLU A 130 -8.93 12.98 -5.97
N VAL A 131 -8.76 12.18 -4.92
CA VAL A 131 -7.80 11.06 -4.92
C VAL A 131 -8.13 10.06 -6.03
N GLN A 132 -9.41 9.69 -6.21
CA GLN A 132 -9.84 8.79 -7.28
C GLN A 132 -9.46 9.35 -8.67
N ARG A 133 -9.72 10.64 -8.90
CA ARG A 133 -9.40 11.30 -10.16
C ARG A 133 -7.89 11.34 -10.41
N ASP A 134 -7.12 11.75 -9.41
CA ASP A 134 -5.66 11.78 -9.51
C ASP A 134 -5.05 10.39 -9.78
N LEU A 135 -5.57 9.34 -9.14
CA LEU A 135 -5.14 7.97 -9.40
C LEU A 135 -5.46 7.54 -10.84
N ALA A 136 -6.64 7.87 -11.36
CA ALA A 136 -7.02 7.55 -12.74
C ALA A 136 -6.14 8.29 -13.76
N GLU A 137 -5.82 9.56 -13.51
CA GLU A 137 -5.00 10.38 -14.40
C GLU A 137 -3.51 10.02 -14.35
N ASN A 138 -2.97 9.74 -13.15
CA ASN A 138 -1.53 9.63 -12.93
C ASN A 138 -1.00 8.22 -12.73
N HIS A 139 -1.83 7.27 -12.25
CA HIS A 139 -1.38 5.94 -11.83
C HIS A 139 -2.12 4.78 -12.50
N SER A 140 -3.08 5.06 -13.36
CA SER A 140 -3.90 4.06 -14.06
C SER A 140 -4.86 3.17 -13.24
N PRO A 141 -4.76 2.94 -11.92
CA PRO A 141 -5.77 2.14 -11.25
C PRO A 141 -7.08 2.91 -11.09
N LEU A 142 -8.16 2.33 -11.59
CA LEU A 142 -9.51 2.82 -11.33
C LEU A 142 -10.05 2.13 -10.07
N VAL A 143 -9.96 2.80 -8.94
CA VAL A 143 -10.48 2.29 -7.65
C VAL A 143 -11.74 3.04 -7.24
N ALA A 144 -12.66 2.35 -6.56
CA ALA A 144 -13.88 2.97 -6.06
C ALA A 144 -13.57 3.95 -4.90
N VAL A 145 -14.34 5.03 -4.80
CA VAL A 145 -14.25 6.00 -3.69
C VAL A 145 -14.37 5.30 -2.33
N SER A 146 -15.32 4.36 -2.20
CA SER A 146 -15.49 3.57 -0.97
C SER A 146 -14.28 2.68 -0.63
N TYR A 147 -13.54 2.23 -1.65
CA TYR A 147 -12.29 1.49 -1.41
C TYR A 147 -11.21 2.41 -0.84
N ILE A 148 -11.07 3.62 -1.39
CA ILE A 148 -10.12 4.64 -0.91
C ILE A 148 -10.39 4.95 0.57
N GLN A 149 -11.66 5.21 0.93
CA GLN A 149 -12.06 5.50 2.30
C GLN A 149 -11.69 4.36 3.25
N ARG A 150 -12.14 3.13 2.95
CA ARG A 150 -11.85 1.95 3.78
C ARG A 150 -10.36 1.64 3.89
N LEU A 151 -9.59 1.86 2.82
CA LEU A 151 -8.15 1.67 2.85
C LEU A 151 -7.50 2.65 3.82
N CYS A 152 -7.90 3.93 3.79
CA CYS A 152 -7.38 4.94 4.71
C CYS A 152 -7.79 4.68 6.17
N GLU A 153 -9.02 4.22 6.41
CA GLU A 153 -9.46 3.77 7.73
C GLU A 153 -8.61 2.61 8.26
N ALA A 154 -8.32 1.62 7.41
CA ALA A 154 -7.45 0.51 7.78
C ALA A 154 -6.01 0.97 8.07
N VAL A 155 -5.47 1.92 7.29
CA VAL A 155 -4.15 2.50 7.55
C VAL A 155 -4.15 3.29 8.85
N ALA A 156 -5.18 4.10 9.11
CA ALA A 156 -5.33 4.87 10.36
C ALA A 156 -5.33 3.95 11.58
N SER A 157 -6.11 2.88 11.55
CA SER A 157 -6.14 1.90 12.66
C SER A 157 -4.78 1.24 12.93
N ILE A 158 -3.99 0.98 11.87
CA ILE A 158 -2.62 0.46 12.03
C ILE A 158 -1.70 1.52 12.67
N ILE A 159 -1.86 2.78 12.30
CA ILE A 159 -1.07 3.90 12.84
C ILE A 159 -1.40 4.08 14.32
N GLU A 160 -2.68 4.17 14.69
CA GLU A 160 -3.13 4.29 16.08
C GLU A 160 -2.53 3.20 16.98
N THR A 161 -2.62 1.92 16.55
CA THR A 161 -2.04 0.79 17.29
C THR A 161 -0.53 0.93 17.47
N LYS A 162 0.16 1.57 16.53
CA LYS A 162 1.61 1.80 16.63
C LYS A 162 1.95 3.01 17.49
N GLU A 163 1.15 4.07 17.42
CA GLU A 163 1.35 5.28 18.22
C GLU A 163 1.27 4.99 19.71
N GLU A 164 0.36 4.10 20.13
CA GLU A 164 0.26 3.64 21.53
C GLU A 164 1.54 3.00 22.07
N SER A 165 2.36 2.43 21.19
CA SER A 165 3.61 1.73 21.54
C SER A 165 4.88 2.46 21.05
N TRP A 166 4.74 3.64 20.46
CA TRP A 166 5.84 4.34 19.82
C TRP A 166 6.67 5.17 20.80
N ASN A 167 7.92 4.79 21.00
CA ASN A 167 8.89 5.61 21.69
C ASN A 167 9.50 6.61 20.71
N TYR A 168 8.99 7.84 20.76
CA TYR A 168 9.55 8.93 19.97
C TYR A 168 10.92 9.33 20.54
N VAL A 169 11.93 9.24 19.70
CA VAL A 169 13.26 9.76 19.98
C VAL A 169 13.39 11.10 19.25
N PRO A 170 13.43 12.23 19.97
CA PRO A 170 13.57 13.52 19.32
C PRO A 170 14.87 13.59 18.53
N PRO A 171 14.87 14.23 17.35
CA PRO A 171 16.09 14.38 16.55
C PRO A 171 17.14 15.14 17.39
N LYS A 172 18.39 14.73 17.27
CA LYS A 172 19.50 15.50 17.84
C LYS A 172 19.58 16.84 17.10
N MET A 173 19.53 17.91 17.86
CA MET A 173 19.69 19.25 17.33
C MET A 173 21.14 19.68 17.50
N ASP A 174 21.69 20.31 16.46
CA ASP A 174 23.09 20.82 16.47
C ASP A 174 23.22 22.13 17.25
N VAL A 175 22.09 22.65 17.78
CA VAL A 175 22.04 23.90 18.52
C VAL A 175 21.51 23.62 19.92
N GLU A 176 22.11 24.24 20.93
CA GLU A 176 21.65 24.18 22.31
C GLU A 176 20.28 24.88 22.43
N ILE A 177 19.26 24.13 22.89
CA ILE A 177 17.92 24.65 23.05
C ILE A 177 17.81 25.28 24.44
N HIS A 178 17.66 26.59 24.49
CA HIS A 178 17.50 27.34 25.77
C HIS A 178 16.05 27.40 26.24
N SER A 179 15.09 27.33 25.31
CA SER A 179 13.67 27.35 25.66
C SER A 179 12.83 26.65 24.59
N VAL A 180 11.65 26.20 25.00
CA VAL A 180 10.69 25.49 24.10
C VAL A 180 9.35 26.19 24.25
N ALA A 181 8.78 26.62 23.13
CA ALA A 181 7.40 27.08 23.08
C ALA A 181 6.47 25.87 22.87
N ILE A 182 5.45 25.77 23.70
CA ILE A 182 4.40 24.75 23.61
C ILE A 182 3.11 25.43 23.26
N GLY A 183 2.52 25.10 22.11
CA GLY A 183 1.18 25.54 21.73
C GLY A 183 0.22 24.36 21.81
N LEU A 184 -0.93 24.55 22.41
CA LEU A 184 -2.05 23.61 22.41
C LEU A 184 -3.26 24.34 21.83
N ASP A 185 -3.84 23.78 20.79
CA ASP A 185 -5.08 24.27 20.18
C ASP A 185 -6.08 23.15 20.05
N GLY A 186 -7.35 23.45 20.34
CA GLY A 186 -8.45 22.51 20.28
C GLY A 186 -9.54 23.02 19.37
N THR A 187 -10.06 22.16 18.52
CA THR A 187 -11.22 22.44 17.69
C THR A 187 -12.29 21.38 17.88
N CYS A 188 -13.55 21.80 17.88
CA CYS A 188 -14.69 20.90 17.90
C CYS A 188 -15.18 20.64 16.48
N MET A 189 -15.28 19.39 16.11
CA MET A 189 -15.80 18.94 14.82
C MET A 189 -17.04 18.08 15.00
N LEU A 190 -18.04 18.32 14.15
CA LEU A 190 -19.20 17.43 14.05
C LEU A 190 -18.85 16.26 13.14
N LEU A 191 -18.72 15.06 13.71
CA LEU A 191 -18.51 13.84 12.96
C LEU A 191 -19.86 13.16 12.67
N CYS A 192 -20.06 12.73 11.42
CA CYS A 192 -21.19 11.89 11.07
C CYS A 192 -21.18 10.63 11.96
N ASP A 193 -22.32 10.29 12.53
CA ASP A 193 -22.53 9.13 13.42
C ASP A 193 -21.90 9.19 14.82
N ASN A 194 -21.00 10.16 15.11
CA ASN A 194 -20.30 10.27 16.40
C ASN A 194 -20.58 11.57 17.17
N GLY A 195 -21.38 12.49 16.61
CA GLY A 195 -21.66 13.79 17.23
C GLY A 195 -20.44 14.71 17.28
N TRP A 196 -20.49 15.70 18.18
CA TRP A 196 -19.39 16.64 18.39
C TRP A 196 -18.20 15.96 19.06
N ARG A 197 -17.02 16.13 18.46
CA ARG A 197 -15.74 15.63 19.00
C ARG A 197 -14.73 16.75 19.02
N GLU A 198 -13.93 16.77 20.06
CA GLU A 198 -12.80 17.70 20.20
C GLU A 198 -11.54 17.04 19.61
N ALA A 199 -10.86 17.76 18.75
CA ALA A 199 -9.52 17.42 18.27
C ALA A 199 -8.52 18.40 18.86
N MET A 200 -7.50 17.90 19.55
CA MET A 200 -6.41 18.69 20.12
C MET A 200 -5.17 18.57 19.24
N VAL A 201 -4.56 19.70 18.93
CA VAL A 201 -3.29 19.77 18.21
C VAL A 201 -2.25 20.42 19.11
N GLY A 202 -1.15 19.70 19.34
CA GLY A 202 0.00 20.22 20.08
C GLY A 202 1.14 20.58 19.12
N THR A 203 1.77 21.72 19.33
CA THR A 203 2.99 22.14 18.63
C THR A 203 4.11 22.36 19.63
N LEU A 204 5.31 21.93 19.28
CA LEU A 204 6.54 22.17 20.03
C LEU A 204 7.51 22.88 19.10
N ALA A 205 7.98 24.06 19.50
CA ALA A 205 8.98 24.80 18.76
C ALA A 205 10.15 25.18 19.68
N PRO A 206 11.39 24.83 19.33
CA PRO A 206 12.58 25.35 20.01
C PRO A 206 12.71 26.85 19.75
N LEU A 207 13.11 27.60 20.77
CA LEU A 207 13.39 29.03 20.70
C LEU A 207 14.86 29.29 20.98
#